data_7dd939d23000afa75827e86576e26f7a
#
_entry.id   7dd939d23000afa75827e86576e26f7a
#
_cell.length_a   1.000
_cell.length_b   1.000
_cell.length_c   1.000
_cell.angle_alpha   90.00
_cell.angle_beta   90.00
_cell.angle_gamma   90.00
#
_symmetry.space_group_name_H-M   'P 1'
#
loop_
_entity.id
_entity.type
_entity.pdbx_description
1 polymer ?
#
loop_
_entity_poly.entity_id
_entity_poly.type
_entity_poly.pdbx_seq_one_letter_code
_entity_poly.pdbx_strand_id
1 'polypeptide(L)'
;ISDKNKENRKGIDSETEVQRHRTAMVRYGFSAPIQSLMRFGFLDGNYSFFDYGCGRGDDLRGLIQNDIQATGWDPHYAKDQPKIESDLINLGFVLNVIEDYQERVDAIQGAYSLAKGLLVISVMLENNNVNSGKTFRDGVLTSRDTFQKYFNPQELREFVESNLQEEAIAVAPGVFFVFKDKVLQQRYLLNRSRSSSALNRAG
;
A
#
# COMPACT_ATOMS: atom_id res chain seq x y z
N ILE A 1 -16.99 -59.77 24.09
CA ILE A 1 -17.36 -58.62 24.89
C ILE A 1 -16.35 -57.55 24.51
N SER A 2 -16.70 -56.87 23.77
CA SER A 2 -16.67 -55.82 22.79
C SER A 2 -16.08 -54.55 23.33
N ASP A 3 -14.96 -54.16 22.74
CA ASP A 3 -14.36 -52.83 22.84
C ASP A 3 -14.60 -52.06 21.59
N LYS A 4 -15.17 -50.85 21.74
CA LYS A 4 -15.28 -49.84 20.71
C LYS A 4 -14.66 -48.56 21.23
N ASN A 5 -13.41 -48.31 20.92
CA ASN A 5 -12.83 -47.01 20.93
C ASN A 5 -12.49 -46.63 19.50
N LYS A 6 -13.40 -45.89 18.85
CA LYS A 6 -13.10 -45.11 17.63
C LYS A 6 -12.84 -43.69 18.08
N GLU A 7 -11.58 -43.36 18.21
CA GLU A 7 -11.11 -41.97 18.29
C GLU A 7 -11.42 -41.23 16.99
N ASN A 8 -12.31 -40.28 17.13
CA ASN A 8 -12.69 -39.37 16.07
C ASN A 8 -11.62 -38.25 16.00
N ARG A 9 -10.57 -38.47 15.20
CA ARG A 9 -9.69 -37.39 14.78
C ARG A 9 -10.39 -36.62 13.67
N LYS A 10 -11.21 -35.64 14.03
CA LYS A 10 -11.59 -34.57 13.13
C LYS A 10 -10.40 -33.66 13.00
N GLY A 11 -9.73 -33.70 11.83
CA GLY A 11 -8.78 -32.70 11.40
C GLY A 11 -9.49 -31.35 11.31
N ILE A 12 -9.02 -30.40 12.09
CA ILE A 12 -9.42 -29.00 12.02
C ILE A 12 -8.38 -28.33 11.14
N ASP A 13 -8.53 -28.48 9.83
CA ASP A 13 -7.93 -27.61 8.83
C ASP A 13 -9.07 -26.94 8.07
N SER A 14 -9.82 -26.10 8.77
CA SER A 14 -10.58 -25.06 8.09
C SER A 14 -9.62 -23.88 7.91
N GLU A 15 -9.00 -23.78 6.74
CA GLU A 15 -8.36 -22.55 6.29
C GLU A 15 -9.40 -21.43 6.43
N THR A 16 -9.16 -20.53 7.38
CA THR A 16 -10.02 -19.36 7.55
C THR A 16 -9.79 -18.47 6.33
N GLU A 17 -10.76 -18.43 5.41
CA GLU A 17 -10.69 -17.61 4.22
C GLU A 17 -10.66 -16.12 4.63
N VAL A 18 -9.55 -15.45 4.31
CA VAL A 18 -9.37 -14.03 4.63
C VAL A 18 -10.15 -13.16 3.64
N GLN A 19 -11.08 -12.37 4.15
CA GLN A 19 -11.98 -11.51 3.34
C GLN A 19 -11.33 -10.16 3.05
N ARG A 20 -10.24 -10.14 2.26
CA ARG A 20 -9.44 -8.93 1.95
C ARG A 20 -10.24 -7.76 1.39
N HIS A 21 -11.21 -8.04 0.50
CA HIS A 21 -12.05 -7.01 -0.13
C HIS A 21 -12.86 -6.18 0.86
N ARG A 22 -13.11 -6.70 2.07
CA ARG A 22 -13.87 -5.99 3.12
C ARG A 22 -13.04 -4.90 3.81
N THR A 23 -11.74 -4.80 3.51
CA THR A 23 -10.86 -3.74 4.03
C THR A 23 -10.93 -2.46 3.21
N ALA A 24 -11.45 -2.50 1.97
CA ALA A 24 -11.60 -1.32 1.13
C ALA A 24 -12.58 -0.32 1.79
N MET A 25 -12.07 0.84 2.18
CA MET A 25 -12.81 1.91 2.83
C MET A 25 -13.37 2.89 1.81
N VAL A 26 -14.58 3.41 2.07
CA VAL A 26 -15.11 4.59 1.35
C VAL A 26 -14.50 5.84 1.97
N ARG A 27 -13.99 6.75 1.15
CA ARG A 27 -13.34 7.99 1.59
C ARG A 27 -14.04 9.20 1.01
N TYR A 28 -14.14 10.26 1.81
CA TYR A 28 -14.65 11.57 1.40
C TYR A 28 -13.54 12.56 0.99
N GLY A 29 -12.28 12.14 1.05
CA GLY A 29 -11.12 12.91 0.66
C GLY A 29 -9.99 11.99 0.20
N PHE A 30 -8.95 12.57 -0.39
CA PHE A 30 -7.79 11.80 -0.86
C PHE A 30 -7.07 11.06 0.26
N SER A 31 -6.56 9.88 -0.06
CA SER A 31 -5.72 9.09 0.84
C SER A 31 -4.36 9.76 1.10
N ALA A 32 -3.69 9.35 2.17
CA ALA A 32 -2.38 9.90 2.55
C ALA A 32 -1.32 9.83 1.44
N PRO A 33 -1.18 8.73 0.66
CA PRO A 33 -0.24 8.69 -0.47
C PRO A 33 -0.60 9.71 -1.56
N ILE A 34 -1.89 9.87 -1.90
CA ILE A 34 -2.32 10.85 -2.89
C ILE A 34 -2.06 12.28 -2.40
N GLN A 35 -2.37 12.57 -1.13
CA GLN A 35 -2.04 13.88 -0.53
C GLN A 35 -0.54 14.16 -0.56
N SER A 36 0.30 13.13 -0.35
CA SER A 36 1.76 13.26 -0.44
C SER A 36 2.21 13.57 -1.85
N LEU A 37 1.66 12.90 -2.87
CA LEU A 37 1.95 13.20 -4.27
C LEU A 37 1.53 14.64 -4.65
N MET A 38 0.36 15.08 -4.21
CA MET A 38 -0.11 16.46 -4.42
C MET A 38 0.83 17.48 -3.76
N ARG A 39 1.19 17.24 -2.50
CA ARG A 39 2.08 18.10 -1.73
C ARG A 39 3.44 18.32 -2.41
N PHE A 40 3.97 17.31 -3.07
CA PHE A 40 5.26 17.38 -3.75
C PHE A 40 5.16 17.69 -5.25
N GLY A 41 3.96 18.03 -5.74
CA GLY A 41 3.73 18.52 -7.11
C GLY A 41 3.79 17.41 -8.18
N PHE A 42 3.55 16.15 -7.83
CA PHE A 42 3.53 15.05 -8.79
C PHE A 42 2.18 14.89 -9.51
N LEU A 43 1.11 15.48 -8.99
CA LEU A 43 -0.24 15.40 -9.57
C LEU A 43 -0.63 16.73 -10.23
N ASP A 44 0.25 17.22 -11.10
CA ASP A 44 0.11 18.49 -11.86
C ASP A 44 -0.44 18.28 -13.29
N GLY A 45 -0.81 17.04 -13.64
CA GLY A 45 -1.29 16.67 -14.97
C GLY A 45 -0.21 16.24 -15.96
N ASN A 46 1.08 16.36 -15.60
CA ASN A 46 2.19 15.98 -16.48
C ASN A 46 2.59 14.50 -16.38
N TYR A 47 2.09 13.77 -15.38
CA TYR A 47 2.42 12.39 -15.12
C TYR A 47 1.18 11.51 -15.19
N SER A 48 1.28 10.36 -15.86
CA SER A 48 0.28 9.30 -15.79
C SER A 48 0.30 8.63 -14.41
N PHE A 49 -0.87 8.26 -13.92
CA PHE A 49 -1.04 7.66 -12.60
C PHE A 49 -1.78 6.33 -12.69
N PHE A 50 -1.27 5.31 -11.99
CA PHE A 50 -1.92 4.02 -11.87
C PHE A 50 -2.00 3.57 -10.41
N ASP A 51 -3.17 3.16 -9.96
CA ASP A 51 -3.45 2.67 -8.60
C ASP A 51 -3.46 1.14 -8.57
N TYR A 52 -2.41 0.56 -8.01
CA TYR A 52 -2.26 -0.89 -7.87
C TYR A 52 -2.92 -1.34 -6.56
N GLY A 53 -4.13 -1.87 -6.65
CA GLY A 53 -4.99 -2.17 -5.51
C GLY A 53 -5.93 -1.00 -5.17
N CYS A 54 -6.60 -0.47 -6.21
CA CYS A 54 -7.43 0.74 -6.10
C CYS A 54 -8.68 0.58 -5.23
N GLY A 55 -9.00 -0.64 -4.78
CA GLY A 55 -10.21 -0.91 -4.03
C GLY A 55 -11.45 -0.42 -4.77
N ARG A 56 -12.29 0.35 -4.10
CA ARG A 56 -13.52 0.94 -4.69
C ARG A 56 -13.27 2.12 -5.63
N GLY A 57 -12.02 2.54 -5.83
CA GLY A 57 -11.63 3.61 -6.74
C GLY A 57 -11.98 5.03 -6.28
N ASP A 58 -12.04 5.27 -4.97
CA ASP A 58 -12.38 6.59 -4.44
C ASP A 58 -11.33 7.64 -4.82
N ASP A 59 -10.04 7.32 -4.68
CA ASP A 59 -8.95 8.21 -5.10
C ASP A 59 -8.96 8.43 -6.62
N LEU A 60 -9.20 7.37 -7.42
CA LEU A 60 -9.29 7.48 -8.88
C LEU A 60 -10.38 8.44 -9.32
N ARG A 61 -11.59 8.33 -8.73
CA ARG A 61 -12.69 9.25 -9.05
C ARG A 61 -12.33 10.70 -8.74
N GLY A 62 -11.70 10.94 -7.58
CA GLY A 62 -11.24 12.26 -7.20
C GLY A 62 -10.17 12.82 -8.13
N LEU A 63 -9.22 12.00 -8.56
CA LEU A 63 -8.17 12.40 -9.50
C LEU A 63 -8.75 12.75 -10.87
N ILE A 64 -9.61 11.89 -11.42
CA ILE A 64 -10.26 12.12 -12.72
C ILE A 64 -11.13 13.39 -12.69
N GLN A 65 -11.82 13.68 -11.59
CA GLN A 65 -12.59 14.92 -11.42
C GLN A 65 -11.72 16.18 -11.38
N ASN A 66 -10.42 16.03 -11.11
CA ASN A 66 -9.42 17.10 -11.14
C ASN A 66 -8.55 17.06 -12.41
N ASP A 67 -9.04 16.48 -13.50
CA ASP A 67 -8.38 16.37 -14.81
C ASP A 67 -7.02 15.65 -14.76
N ILE A 68 -6.79 14.78 -13.76
CA ILE A 68 -5.60 13.93 -13.69
C ILE A 68 -5.88 12.62 -14.42
N GLN A 69 -4.99 12.26 -15.34
CA GLN A 69 -5.04 10.96 -16.03
C GLN A 69 -4.72 9.84 -15.04
N ALA A 70 -5.74 9.14 -14.55
CA ALA A 70 -5.62 8.11 -13.56
C ALA A 70 -6.39 6.84 -13.95
N THR A 71 -5.77 5.69 -13.76
CA THR A 71 -6.38 4.37 -13.92
C THR A 71 -5.96 3.47 -12.77
N GLY A 72 -6.56 2.30 -12.63
CA GLY A 72 -6.21 1.38 -11.54
C GLY A 72 -6.73 -0.02 -11.76
N TRP A 73 -6.19 -0.92 -10.96
CA TRP A 73 -6.55 -2.33 -10.91
C TRP A 73 -6.75 -2.76 -9.46
N ASP A 74 -7.71 -3.66 -9.25
CA ASP A 74 -7.94 -4.30 -7.95
C ASP A 74 -8.44 -5.73 -8.19
N PRO A 75 -7.94 -6.72 -7.44
CA PRO A 75 -8.28 -8.13 -7.67
C PRO A 75 -9.75 -8.46 -7.43
N HIS A 76 -10.47 -7.63 -6.69
CA HIS A 76 -11.89 -7.83 -6.38
C HIS A 76 -12.79 -6.84 -7.10
N TYR A 77 -12.47 -5.54 -7.06
CA TYR A 77 -13.34 -4.47 -7.55
C TYR A 77 -13.09 -4.07 -9.01
N ALA A 78 -11.90 -4.34 -9.55
CA ALA A 78 -11.49 -3.92 -10.88
C ALA A 78 -10.57 -4.96 -11.55
N LYS A 79 -10.89 -6.25 -11.38
CA LYS A 79 -10.05 -7.39 -11.82
C LYS A 79 -9.85 -7.46 -13.34
N ASP A 80 -10.83 -6.97 -14.11
CA ASP A 80 -10.83 -7.01 -15.57
C ASP A 80 -10.10 -5.80 -16.18
N GLN A 81 -9.66 -4.85 -15.36
CA GLN A 81 -8.84 -3.72 -15.82
C GLN A 81 -7.41 -4.17 -16.07
N PRO A 82 -6.77 -3.69 -17.16
CA PRO A 82 -5.39 -4.03 -17.43
C PRO A 82 -4.45 -3.37 -16.41
N LYS A 83 -3.39 -4.08 -16.05
CA LYS A 83 -2.24 -3.48 -15.35
C LYS A 83 -1.38 -2.77 -16.37
N ILE A 84 -1.21 -1.47 -16.25
CA ILE A 84 -0.48 -0.63 -17.22
C ILE A 84 0.69 0.09 -16.57
N GLU A 85 1.76 0.22 -17.35
CA GLU A 85 2.89 1.06 -16.96
C GLU A 85 2.47 2.53 -16.89
N SER A 86 2.90 3.22 -15.83
CA SER A 86 2.62 4.64 -15.63
C SER A 86 3.82 5.34 -14.98
N ASP A 87 3.85 6.65 -15.09
CA ASP A 87 4.91 7.46 -14.48
C ASP A 87 4.90 7.32 -12.96
N LEU A 88 3.70 7.32 -12.38
CA LEU A 88 3.45 7.17 -10.95
C LEU A 88 2.60 5.94 -10.70
N ILE A 89 3.06 5.06 -9.84
CA ILE A 89 2.32 3.90 -9.33
C ILE A 89 2.03 4.11 -7.85
N ASN A 90 0.78 3.94 -7.45
CA ASN A 90 0.39 3.88 -6.04
C ASN A 90 0.16 2.43 -5.60
N LEU A 91 0.78 2.02 -4.50
CA LEU A 91 0.51 0.78 -3.77
C LEU A 91 0.02 1.17 -2.36
N GLY A 92 -1.21 1.72 -2.32
CA GLY A 92 -1.76 2.35 -1.14
C GLY A 92 -2.54 1.38 -0.26
N PHE A 93 -2.03 1.07 0.95
CA PHE A 93 -2.69 0.22 1.95
C PHE A 93 -2.97 -1.22 1.47
N VAL A 94 -2.20 -1.72 0.51
CA VAL A 94 -2.29 -3.09 -0.01
C VAL A 94 -1.49 -4.07 0.83
N LEU A 95 -0.24 -3.72 1.18
CA LEU A 95 0.65 -4.64 1.89
C LEU A 95 0.14 -5.04 3.28
N ASN A 96 -0.63 -4.18 3.91
CA ASN A 96 -1.15 -4.42 5.25
C ASN A 96 -2.39 -5.34 5.29
N VAL A 97 -2.99 -5.68 4.14
CA VAL A 97 -4.16 -6.56 4.06
C VAL A 97 -3.85 -7.93 3.46
N ILE A 98 -2.62 -8.16 3.03
CA ILE A 98 -2.14 -9.43 2.51
C ILE A 98 -1.49 -10.23 3.65
N GLU A 99 -2.05 -11.38 4.00
CA GLU A 99 -1.57 -12.23 5.10
C GLU A 99 -0.38 -13.10 4.71
N ASP A 100 -0.14 -13.33 3.44
CA ASP A 100 0.98 -14.12 2.95
C ASP A 100 2.19 -13.22 2.61
N TYR A 101 3.36 -13.59 3.16
CA TYR A 101 4.58 -12.82 2.94
C TYR A 101 5.01 -12.80 1.48
N GLN A 102 4.93 -13.95 0.77
CA GLN A 102 5.35 -14.03 -0.62
C GLN A 102 4.42 -13.23 -1.53
N GLU A 103 3.10 -13.26 -1.27
CA GLU A 103 2.16 -12.41 -2.01
C GLU A 103 2.42 -10.91 -1.79
N ARG A 104 2.89 -10.51 -0.60
CA ARG A 104 3.33 -9.11 -0.37
C ARG A 104 4.56 -8.75 -1.22
N VAL A 105 5.51 -9.68 -1.32
CA VAL A 105 6.68 -9.51 -2.21
C VAL A 105 6.24 -9.40 -3.66
N ASP A 106 5.37 -10.30 -4.11
CA ASP A 106 4.86 -10.29 -5.48
C ASP A 106 4.09 -9.00 -5.80
N ALA A 107 3.30 -8.50 -4.84
CA ALA A 107 2.56 -7.25 -4.99
C ALA A 107 3.49 -6.03 -5.14
N ILE A 108 4.51 -5.90 -4.28
CA ILE A 108 5.43 -4.75 -4.36
C ILE A 108 6.32 -4.81 -5.62
N GLN A 109 6.82 -5.98 -5.99
CA GLN A 109 7.60 -6.17 -7.21
C GLN A 109 6.75 -5.95 -8.46
N GLY A 110 5.52 -6.45 -8.47
CA GLY A 110 4.56 -6.23 -9.55
C GLY A 110 4.22 -4.74 -9.73
N ALA A 111 3.95 -4.03 -8.65
CA ALA A 111 3.71 -2.59 -8.70
C ALA A 111 4.95 -1.81 -9.16
N TYR A 112 6.14 -2.14 -8.65
CA TYR A 112 7.39 -1.49 -9.04
C TYR A 112 7.75 -1.74 -10.52
N SER A 113 7.46 -2.92 -11.05
CA SER A 113 7.72 -3.23 -12.46
C SER A 113 6.97 -2.30 -13.40
N LEU A 114 5.76 -1.87 -13.04
CA LEU A 114 4.91 -0.95 -13.82
C LEU A 114 5.33 0.52 -13.67
N ALA A 115 6.12 0.87 -12.67
CA ALA A 115 6.57 2.25 -12.46
C ALA A 115 7.62 2.64 -13.50
N LYS A 116 7.42 3.78 -14.17
CA LYS A 116 8.44 4.44 -15.01
C LYS A 116 9.28 5.40 -14.18
N GLY A 117 8.67 6.14 -13.25
CA GLY A 117 9.32 7.17 -12.46
C GLY A 117 9.32 6.91 -10.96
N LEU A 118 8.16 6.69 -10.38
CA LEU A 118 7.96 6.66 -8.92
C LEU A 118 6.93 5.61 -8.51
N LEU A 119 7.29 4.78 -7.54
CA LEU A 119 6.35 3.97 -6.77
C LEU A 119 6.08 4.65 -5.41
N VAL A 120 4.82 4.85 -5.09
CA VAL A 120 4.36 5.31 -3.77
C VAL A 120 3.81 4.11 -3.01
N ILE A 121 4.28 3.92 -1.78
CA ILE A 121 3.84 2.84 -0.90
C ILE A 121 3.24 3.47 0.35
N SER A 122 2.09 2.99 0.78
CA SER A 122 1.56 3.34 2.09
C SER A 122 1.00 2.15 2.82
N VAL A 123 1.13 2.18 4.16
CA VAL A 123 0.64 1.14 5.07
C VAL A 123 0.07 1.74 6.34
N MET A 124 -0.70 0.93 7.07
CA MET A 124 -1.09 1.23 8.44
C MET A 124 0.11 0.97 9.37
N LEU A 125 0.44 1.99 10.18
CA LEU A 125 1.50 1.87 11.19
C LEU A 125 0.97 1.30 12.51
N GLU A 126 1.87 0.66 13.26
CA GLU A 126 1.62 0.29 14.64
C GLU A 126 1.24 1.52 15.46
N ASN A 127 0.25 1.35 16.30
CA ASN A 127 -0.18 2.38 17.23
C ASN A 127 -0.67 1.70 18.52
N ASN A 128 -0.37 2.27 19.68
CA ASN A 128 -0.64 1.70 20.99
C ASN A 128 -2.13 1.42 21.29
N ASN A 129 -3.06 1.91 20.44
CA ASN A 129 -4.50 1.82 20.64
C ASN A 129 -5.22 0.86 19.67
N VAL A 130 -4.55 0.16 18.77
CA VAL A 130 -5.19 -0.52 17.63
C VAL A 130 -4.93 -2.04 17.55
N ASN A 131 -4.53 -2.69 18.63
CA ASN A 131 -4.34 -4.14 18.62
C ASN A 131 -5.59 -4.92 19.04
N SER A 132 -6.77 -4.61 18.45
CA SER A 132 -7.99 -5.37 18.67
C SER A 132 -8.16 -6.43 17.57
N GLY A 133 -7.70 -7.65 17.84
CA GLY A 133 -7.86 -8.77 16.92
C GLY A 133 -7.17 -10.02 17.45
N LYS A 134 -7.49 -11.17 16.86
CA LYS A 134 -6.81 -12.43 17.17
C LYS A 134 -5.51 -12.48 16.37
N THR A 135 -4.39 -12.74 17.03
CA THR A 135 -3.10 -12.94 16.34
C THR A 135 -3.23 -13.98 15.23
N PHE A 136 -2.77 -13.64 14.05
CA PHE A 136 -2.75 -14.52 12.89
C PHE A 136 -1.52 -14.20 12.03
N ARG A 137 -0.64 -15.18 11.82
CA ARG A 137 0.65 -15.01 11.14
C ARG A 137 1.43 -13.82 11.75
N ASP A 138 1.84 -12.86 10.94
CA ASP A 138 2.56 -11.64 11.35
C ASP A 138 1.64 -10.41 11.51
N GLY A 139 0.35 -10.63 11.74
CA GLY A 139 -0.65 -9.59 11.94
C GLY A 139 -1.82 -10.05 12.81
N VAL A 140 -2.99 -9.51 12.56
CA VAL A 140 -4.21 -9.84 13.30
C VAL A 140 -5.39 -10.10 12.38
N LEU A 141 -6.31 -10.97 12.78
CA LEU A 141 -7.65 -11.07 12.22
C LEU A 141 -8.58 -10.17 13.02
N THR A 142 -9.20 -9.24 12.32
CA THR A 142 -10.20 -8.34 12.89
C THR A 142 -11.51 -9.07 13.15
N SER A 143 -12.43 -8.44 13.86
CA SER A 143 -13.80 -8.96 14.09
C SER A 143 -14.65 -9.13 12.81
N ARG A 144 -14.14 -8.67 11.66
CA ARG A 144 -14.77 -8.80 10.34
C ARG A 144 -14.15 -9.89 9.47
N ASP A 145 -13.31 -10.76 10.06
CA ASP A 145 -12.54 -11.79 9.37
C ASP A 145 -11.61 -11.23 8.27
N THR A 146 -11.10 -10.01 8.49
CA THR A 146 -10.11 -9.38 7.63
C THR A 146 -8.75 -9.43 8.29
N PHE A 147 -7.71 -9.74 7.51
CA PHE A 147 -6.33 -9.64 7.96
C PHE A 147 -5.88 -8.18 7.99
N GLN A 148 -5.11 -7.83 9.01
CA GLN A 148 -4.47 -6.53 9.12
C GLN A 148 -3.08 -6.70 9.73
N LYS A 149 -2.06 -6.26 9.00
CA LYS A 149 -0.71 -6.05 9.51
C LYS A 149 -0.50 -4.56 9.76
N TYR A 150 -0.01 -4.24 10.94
CA TYR A 150 0.48 -2.91 11.29
C TYR A 150 2.00 -2.94 11.21
N PHE A 151 2.58 -2.03 10.46
CA PHE A 151 4.01 -1.99 10.24
C PHE A 151 4.72 -1.06 11.20
N ASN A 152 5.88 -1.46 11.68
CA ASN A 152 6.87 -0.52 12.17
C ASN A 152 7.52 0.19 10.97
N PRO A 153 7.80 1.52 11.03
CA PRO A 153 8.42 2.24 9.92
C PRO A 153 9.76 1.67 9.45
N GLN A 154 10.57 1.16 10.37
CA GLN A 154 11.85 0.54 10.03
C GLN A 154 11.64 -0.81 9.32
N GLU A 155 10.74 -1.65 9.82
CA GLU A 155 10.36 -2.90 9.18
C GLU A 155 9.86 -2.68 7.74
N LEU A 156 9.02 -1.67 7.52
CA LEU A 156 8.55 -1.33 6.17
C LEU A 156 9.70 -0.93 5.26
N ARG A 157 10.62 -0.08 5.75
CA ARG A 157 11.80 0.33 4.99
C ARG A 157 12.63 -0.89 4.58
N GLU A 158 12.96 -1.76 5.53
CA GLU A 158 13.75 -2.97 5.28
C GLU A 158 13.06 -3.91 4.30
N PHE A 159 11.75 -4.08 4.42
CA PHE A 159 10.95 -4.87 3.49
C PHE A 159 11.02 -4.30 2.05
N VAL A 160 10.85 -2.99 1.91
CA VAL A 160 10.88 -2.32 0.59
C VAL A 160 12.28 -2.40 -0.01
N GLU A 161 13.31 -1.99 0.72
CA GLU A 161 14.68 -1.92 0.22
C GLU A 161 15.27 -3.29 -0.11
N SER A 162 14.96 -4.31 0.69
CA SER A 162 15.43 -5.68 0.42
C SER A 162 14.77 -6.32 -0.81
N ASN A 163 13.50 -6.01 -1.09
CA ASN A 163 12.77 -6.61 -2.20
C ASN A 163 12.89 -5.84 -3.52
N LEU A 164 13.18 -4.54 -3.48
CA LEU A 164 13.30 -3.70 -4.68
C LEU A 164 14.74 -3.31 -5.00
N GLN A 165 15.68 -3.45 -4.08
CA GLN A 165 17.08 -2.97 -4.18
C GLN A 165 17.15 -1.48 -4.50
N GLU A 166 16.20 -0.70 -3.95
CA GLU A 166 16.06 0.75 -4.13
C GLU A 166 15.86 1.42 -2.77
N GLU A 167 16.29 2.68 -2.67
CA GLU A 167 16.09 3.49 -1.47
C GLU A 167 14.61 3.81 -1.24
N ALA A 168 14.12 3.58 -0.03
CA ALA A 168 12.78 3.94 0.43
C ALA A 168 12.82 5.26 1.20
N ILE A 169 12.29 6.32 0.61
CA ILE A 169 12.30 7.68 1.18
C ILE A 169 10.99 7.94 1.93
N ALA A 170 11.03 8.07 3.24
CA ALA A 170 9.87 8.43 4.05
C ALA A 170 9.43 9.88 3.76
N VAL A 171 8.16 10.07 3.40
CA VAL A 171 7.58 11.38 3.04
C VAL A 171 6.47 11.83 3.97
N ALA A 172 5.79 10.87 4.62
CA ALA A 172 4.78 11.08 5.65
C ALA A 172 4.71 9.83 6.53
N PRO A 173 4.02 9.86 7.68
CA PRO A 173 3.80 8.66 8.50
C PRO A 173 3.18 7.53 7.67
N GLY A 174 3.90 6.39 7.57
CA GLY A 174 3.48 5.22 6.79
C GLY A 174 3.46 5.41 5.28
N VAL A 175 4.04 6.49 4.74
CA VAL A 175 4.12 6.74 3.29
C VAL A 175 5.57 6.87 2.86
N PHE A 176 5.95 6.07 1.86
CA PHE A 176 7.30 6.04 1.28
C PHE A 176 7.26 6.27 -0.23
N PHE A 177 8.27 6.96 -0.72
CA PHE A 177 8.57 7.11 -2.14
C PHE A 177 9.76 6.24 -2.52
N VAL A 178 9.63 5.50 -3.62
CA VAL A 178 10.70 4.71 -4.22
C VAL A 178 10.87 5.16 -5.68
N PHE A 179 11.94 5.87 -5.95
CA PHE A 179 12.19 6.42 -7.28
C PHE A 179 12.93 5.43 -8.18
N LYS A 180 12.32 5.09 -9.30
CA LYS A 180 12.96 4.35 -10.39
C LYS A 180 13.71 5.29 -11.32
N ASP A 181 13.17 6.49 -11.58
CA ASP A 181 13.83 7.56 -12.31
C ASP A 181 14.69 8.42 -11.35
N LYS A 182 16.01 8.32 -11.51
CA LYS A 182 16.97 9.04 -10.66
C LYS A 182 17.00 10.55 -10.91
N VAL A 183 16.61 11.02 -12.09
CA VAL A 183 16.47 12.46 -12.38
C VAL A 183 15.27 13.02 -11.61
N LEU A 184 14.17 12.28 -11.61
CA LEU A 184 12.98 12.64 -10.82
C LEU A 184 13.29 12.66 -9.31
N GLN A 185 14.07 11.68 -8.81
CA GLN A 185 14.54 11.64 -7.43
C GLN A 185 15.35 12.87 -7.05
N GLN A 186 16.33 13.26 -7.88
CA GLN A 186 17.16 14.44 -7.63
C GLN A 186 16.32 15.73 -7.60
N ARG A 187 15.38 15.89 -8.52
CA ARG A 187 14.44 17.02 -8.53
C ARG A 187 13.63 17.09 -7.24
N TYR A 188 13.10 15.96 -6.79
CA TYR A 188 12.36 15.88 -5.54
C TYR A 188 13.23 16.30 -4.34
N LEU A 189 14.46 15.77 -4.21
CA LEU A 189 15.35 16.06 -3.09
C LEU A 189 15.75 17.55 -3.05
N LEU A 190 16.02 18.16 -4.21
CA LEU A 190 16.31 19.59 -4.32
C LEU A 190 15.11 20.46 -3.88
N ASN A 191 13.90 20.11 -4.29
CA ASN A 191 12.70 20.86 -3.92
C ASN A 191 12.39 20.71 -2.42
N ARG A 192 12.59 19.53 -1.85
CA ARG A 192 12.42 19.27 -0.42
C ARG A 192 13.38 20.11 0.42
N SER A 193 14.65 20.21 0.03
CA SER A 193 15.66 20.99 0.76
C SER A 193 15.36 22.49 0.71
N ARG A 194 14.89 23.03 -0.42
CA ARG A 194 14.50 24.45 -0.58
C ARG A 194 13.31 24.81 0.32
N SER A 195 12.30 23.96 0.40
CA SER A 195 11.14 24.17 1.27
C SER A 195 11.52 24.19 2.75
N SER A 196 12.42 23.31 3.19
CA SER A 196 12.93 23.27 4.56
C SER A 196 13.75 24.52 4.90
N SER A 197 14.57 25.02 3.97
CA SER A 197 15.38 26.23 4.16
C SER A 197 14.53 27.51 4.21
N ALA A 198 13.41 27.56 3.50
CA ALA A 198 12.47 28.68 3.54
C ALA A 198 11.75 28.78 4.89
N LEU A 199 11.34 27.65 5.45
CA LEU A 199 10.69 27.58 6.78
C LEU A 199 11.64 28.00 7.90
N ASN A 200 12.92 27.62 7.82
CA ASN A 200 13.94 27.99 8.84
C ASN A 200 14.38 29.47 8.77
N ARG A 201 14.05 30.22 7.72
CA ARG A 201 14.33 31.66 7.58
C ARG A 201 13.15 32.55 7.99
N ALA A 202 11.98 31.98 8.18
CA ALA A 202 10.76 32.70 8.54
C ALA A 202 10.42 32.63 10.04
N GLY A 203 11.22 31.94 10.85
CA GLY A 203 11.15 31.86 12.31
C GLY A 203 12.39 32.48 12.95
#